data_d0d7e57de356488d51e2ceccbe307322
#
_entry.id   d0d7e57de356488d51e2ceccbe307322
#
_cell.length_a   1.000
_cell.length_b   1.000
_cell.length_c   1.000
_cell.angle_alpha   90.00
_cell.angle_beta   90.00
_cell.angle_gamma   90.00
#
_symmetry.space_group_name_H-M   'P 1'
#
loop_
_entity.id
_entity.type
_entity.pdbx_description
1 polymer ?
#
loop_
_entity_poly.entity_id
_entity_poly.type
_entity_poly.pdbx_seq_one_letter_code
_entity_poly.pdbx_strand_id
1 'polypeptide(L)'
;MDADDMHRLPDLTQRLPDLGRLRLLVELRRLGTMAAVAAGTGYGTSAVSKHLAVLEEEVGVQLLTPDGRRVRLTPAGERLVEHAVGILAAVEEAQSELRGRTDPAGRVRLASFFTAVEPVVLPALARLREEHPRVVVEVHEHEPESTAELLRSGGVDLGVVYDYSLVPRAVPPELSARAFEEQPLFLAVPAGHPDADRPVTVPELHAFAESGWITNSRGTDDDELVHRVCAVAGFTPRIAHRVDSLRLVNSLTGAGLGVALLAESGIERHRPDVAFRPLDPLAGTRRTFLLARAGRWSWPPLAAVASAVLDGRAGEHAR
;
A
#
# COMPACT_ATOMS: atom_id res chain seq x y z
N MET A 1 -38.13 14.49 20.62
CA MET A 1 -37.28 13.60 19.79
C MET A 1 -37.60 12.21 20.30
N ASP A 2 -38.60 11.60 19.62
CA ASP A 2 -39.31 10.42 20.11
C ASP A 2 -38.43 9.16 20.07
N ALA A 3 -38.56 8.37 21.11
CA ALA A 3 -37.86 7.09 21.33
C ALA A 3 -38.28 5.96 20.34
N ASP A 4 -39.13 6.28 19.36
CA ASP A 4 -39.77 5.32 18.43
C ASP A 4 -39.03 5.19 17.09
N ASP A 5 -37.95 5.97 16.85
CA ASP A 5 -37.23 5.98 15.57
C ASP A 5 -36.00 5.05 15.54
N MET A 6 -35.75 4.30 16.61
CA MET A 6 -34.49 3.54 16.76
C MET A 6 -34.61 2.03 16.41
N HIS A 7 -35.78 1.55 15.90
CA HIS A 7 -35.98 0.11 15.61
C HIS A 7 -36.83 -0.19 14.36
N ARG A 8 -36.85 0.67 13.36
CA ARG A 8 -37.34 0.23 12.06
C ARG A 8 -36.22 -0.52 11.33
N LEU A 9 -36.24 -1.86 11.45
CA LEU A 9 -35.54 -2.71 10.49
C LEU A 9 -35.93 -2.25 9.07
N PRO A 10 -34.95 -2.08 8.16
CA PRO A 10 -35.28 -1.73 6.77
C PRO A 10 -36.30 -2.74 6.24
N ASP A 11 -37.19 -2.23 5.39
CA ASP A 11 -38.25 -3.02 4.76
C ASP A 11 -37.67 -4.28 4.12
N LEU A 12 -37.88 -5.45 4.73
CA LEU A 12 -37.37 -6.74 4.28
C LEU A 12 -37.97 -7.17 2.92
N THR A 13 -38.87 -6.36 2.33
CA THR A 13 -39.35 -6.53 0.96
C THR A 13 -38.36 -6.03 -0.11
N GLN A 14 -37.38 -5.19 0.26
CA GLN A 14 -36.26 -4.88 -0.63
C GLN A 14 -35.36 -6.12 -0.73
N ARG A 15 -35.23 -6.64 -1.94
CA ARG A 15 -34.31 -7.77 -2.22
C ARG A 15 -32.88 -7.30 -1.94
N LEU A 16 -32.29 -7.85 -0.87
CA LEU A 16 -30.87 -7.68 -0.62
C LEU A 16 -30.05 -8.35 -1.73
N PRO A 17 -28.97 -7.72 -2.19
CA PRO A 17 -28.07 -8.34 -3.17
C PRO A 17 -27.51 -9.66 -2.66
N ASP A 18 -27.47 -10.67 -3.54
CA ASP A 18 -26.87 -11.95 -3.23
C ASP A 18 -25.34 -11.83 -3.12
N LEU A 19 -24.77 -12.39 -2.05
CA LEU A 19 -23.33 -12.33 -1.79
C LEU A 19 -22.48 -12.96 -2.90
N GLY A 20 -22.95 -14.03 -3.52
CA GLY A 20 -22.27 -14.66 -4.66
C GLY A 20 -22.21 -13.73 -5.87
N ARG A 21 -23.29 -12.96 -6.12
CA ARG A 21 -23.32 -11.98 -7.21
C ARG A 21 -22.43 -10.77 -6.91
N LEU A 22 -22.41 -10.30 -5.67
CA LEU A 22 -21.46 -9.26 -5.24
C LEU A 22 -20.02 -9.73 -5.45
N ARG A 23 -19.71 -10.99 -5.13
CA ARG A 23 -18.39 -11.58 -5.36
C ARG A 23 -18.03 -11.61 -6.85
N LEU A 24 -18.95 -11.97 -7.72
CA LEU A 24 -18.72 -11.95 -9.18
C LEU A 24 -18.44 -10.55 -9.72
N LEU A 25 -19.10 -9.50 -9.18
CA LEU A 25 -18.84 -8.12 -9.54
C LEU A 25 -17.42 -7.67 -9.10
N VAL A 26 -17.01 -8.02 -7.88
CA VAL A 26 -15.65 -7.78 -7.37
C VAL A 26 -14.61 -8.48 -8.24
N GLU A 27 -14.85 -9.77 -8.59
CA GLU A 27 -13.96 -10.52 -9.47
C GLU A 27 -13.89 -9.92 -10.88
N LEU A 28 -14.99 -9.38 -11.41
CA LEU A 28 -15.00 -8.71 -12.70
C LEU A 28 -14.12 -7.46 -12.69
N ARG A 29 -14.19 -6.66 -11.64
CA ARG A 29 -13.30 -5.50 -11.44
C ARG A 29 -11.83 -5.91 -11.43
N ARG A 30 -11.51 -6.99 -10.74
CA ARG A 30 -10.14 -7.51 -10.59
C ARG A 30 -9.58 -8.12 -11.88
N LEU A 31 -10.39 -8.94 -12.58
CA LEU A 31 -9.94 -9.74 -13.74
C LEU A 31 -10.20 -9.07 -15.09
N GLY A 32 -11.02 -8.02 -15.13
CA GLY A 32 -11.28 -7.18 -16.28
C GLY A 32 -12.18 -7.80 -17.36
N THR A 33 -12.47 -9.12 -17.34
CA THR A 33 -13.32 -9.77 -18.34
C THR A 33 -14.21 -10.85 -17.76
N MET A 34 -15.42 -11.03 -18.33
CA MET A 34 -16.35 -12.11 -17.97
C MET A 34 -15.73 -13.50 -18.16
N ALA A 35 -14.89 -13.68 -19.19
CA ALA A 35 -14.22 -14.95 -19.45
C ALA A 35 -13.19 -15.30 -18.35
N ALA A 36 -12.43 -14.31 -17.88
CA ALA A 36 -11.48 -14.51 -16.80
C ALA A 36 -12.19 -14.81 -15.47
N VAL A 37 -13.32 -14.15 -15.19
CA VAL A 37 -14.18 -14.46 -14.04
C VAL A 37 -14.71 -15.88 -14.11
N ALA A 38 -15.22 -16.29 -15.27
CA ALA A 38 -15.71 -17.64 -15.51
C ALA A 38 -14.62 -18.70 -15.23
N ALA A 39 -13.42 -18.50 -15.75
CA ALA A 39 -12.29 -19.39 -15.53
C ALA A 39 -11.88 -19.49 -14.05
N GLY A 40 -11.93 -18.37 -13.31
CA GLY A 40 -11.54 -18.32 -11.89
C GLY A 40 -12.62 -18.83 -10.92
N THR A 41 -13.90 -18.87 -11.33
CA THR A 41 -15.03 -19.21 -10.46
C THR A 41 -15.68 -20.56 -10.76
N GLY A 42 -15.31 -21.18 -11.87
CA GLY A 42 -15.93 -22.43 -12.34
C GLY A 42 -17.32 -22.26 -12.97
N TYR A 43 -17.79 -21.01 -13.14
CA TYR A 43 -19.03 -20.73 -13.89
C TYR A 43 -18.77 -20.66 -15.39
N GLY A 44 -19.82 -20.87 -16.20
CA GLY A 44 -19.78 -20.50 -17.62
C GLY A 44 -19.89 -18.98 -17.82
N THR A 45 -19.29 -18.42 -18.87
CA THR A 45 -19.33 -16.98 -19.16
C THR A 45 -20.76 -16.43 -19.24
N SER A 46 -21.71 -17.19 -19.83
CA SER A 46 -23.12 -16.82 -19.89
C SER A 46 -23.80 -16.80 -18.51
N ALA A 47 -23.39 -17.69 -17.60
CA ALA A 47 -23.89 -17.70 -16.23
C ALA A 47 -23.39 -16.48 -15.45
N VAL A 48 -22.10 -16.12 -15.56
CA VAL A 48 -21.54 -14.91 -14.97
C VAL A 48 -22.31 -13.66 -15.44
N SER A 49 -22.55 -13.54 -16.77
CA SER A 49 -23.31 -12.42 -17.33
C SER A 49 -24.75 -12.37 -16.79
N LYS A 50 -25.43 -13.51 -16.69
CA LYS A 50 -26.78 -13.58 -16.12
C LYS A 50 -26.81 -13.19 -14.64
N HIS A 51 -25.86 -13.67 -13.84
CA HIS A 51 -25.79 -13.32 -12.43
C HIS A 51 -25.58 -11.82 -12.21
N LEU A 52 -24.74 -11.17 -13.03
CA LEU A 52 -24.50 -9.73 -12.94
C LEU A 52 -25.71 -8.91 -13.43
N ALA A 53 -26.43 -9.38 -14.46
CA ALA A 53 -27.69 -8.73 -14.87
C ALA A 53 -28.76 -8.81 -13.76
N VAL A 54 -28.88 -9.94 -13.07
CA VAL A 54 -29.79 -10.06 -11.92
C VAL A 54 -29.33 -9.14 -10.76
N LEU A 55 -28.02 -8.97 -10.55
CA LEU A 55 -27.53 -8.01 -9.56
C LEU A 55 -27.95 -6.56 -9.90
N GLU A 56 -27.88 -6.16 -11.17
CA GLU A 56 -28.37 -4.85 -11.63
C GLU A 56 -29.86 -4.66 -11.33
N GLU A 57 -30.68 -5.71 -11.55
CA GLU A 57 -32.10 -5.71 -11.21
C GLU A 57 -32.34 -5.59 -9.69
N GLU A 58 -31.55 -6.29 -8.87
CA GLU A 58 -31.66 -6.25 -7.40
C GLU A 58 -31.32 -4.87 -6.81
N VAL A 59 -30.28 -4.22 -7.33
CA VAL A 59 -29.86 -2.89 -6.86
C VAL A 59 -30.55 -1.74 -7.58
N GLY A 60 -31.29 -2.02 -8.65
CA GLY A 60 -32.09 -1.05 -9.40
C GLY A 60 -31.29 -0.02 -10.20
N VAL A 61 -29.98 -0.27 -10.42
CA VAL A 61 -29.11 0.63 -11.19
C VAL A 61 -28.19 -0.17 -12.11
N GLN A 62 -27.83 0.42 -13.25
CA GLN A 62 -26.90 -0.18 -14.18
C GLN A 62 -25.47 -0.14 -13.60
N LEU A 63 -24.85 -1.33 -13.46
CA LEU A 63 -23.50 -1.50 -12.94
C LEU A 63 -22.47 -1.69 -14.05
N LEU A 64 -22.91 -2.15 -15.22
CA LEU A 64 -22.07 -2.50 -16.36
C LEU A 64 -22.48 -1.72 -17.61
N THR A 65 -21.49 -1.37 -18.41
CA THR A 65 -21.70 -0.75 -19.73
C THR A 65 -20.89 -1.50 -20.79
N PRO A 66 -21.43 -1.70 -22.00
CA PRO A 66 -20.68 -2.28 -23.11
C PRO A 66 -19.44 -1.43 -23.44
N ASP A 67 -18.33 -2.11 -23.72
CA ASP A 67 -17.08 -1.51 -24.18
C ASP A 67 -16.51 -2.39 -25.31
N GLY A 68 -17.02 -2.19 -26.52
CA GLY A 68 -16.74 -3.05 -27.66
C GLY A 68 -17.17 -4.50 -27.42
N ARG A 69 -16.19 -5.43 -27.39
CA ARG A 69 -16.41 -6.84 -27.06
C ARG A 69 -16.29 -7.15 -25.56
N ARG A 70 -16.08 -6.14 -24.74
CA ARG A 70 -15.92 -6.25 -23.28
C ARG A 70 -17.03 -5.51 -22.57
N VAL A 71 -17.06 -5.61 -21.28
CA VAL A 71 -17.89 -4.81 -20.40
C VAL A 71 -16.99 -4.03 -19.45
N ARG A 72 -17.42 -2.84 -19.07
CA ARG A 72 -16.76 -1.98 -18.10
C ARG A 72 -17.74 -1.64 -16.99
N LEU A 73 -17.25 -1.43 -15.78
CA LEU A 73 -18.06 -0.95 -14.68
C LEU A 73 -18.48 0.51 -14.93
N THR A 74 -19.71 0.81 -14.56
CA THR A 74 -20.21 2.19 -14.46
C THR A 74 -19.68 2.82 -13.15
N PRO A 75 -19.78 4.15 -12.96
CA PRO A 75 -19.47 4.76 -11.66
C PRO A 75 -20.28 4.16 -10.49
N ALA A 76 -21.52 3.71 -10.74
CA ALA A 76 -22.31 2.99 -9.75
C ALA A 76 -21.75 1.59 -9.47
N GLY A 77 -21.29 0.89 -10.52
CA GLY A 77 -20.61 -0.41 -10.39
C GLY A 77 -19.34 -0.33 -9.56
N GLU A 78 -18.50 0.69 -9.81
CA GLU A 78 -17.27 0.90 -9.02
C GLU A 78 -17.59 1.14 -7.54
N ARG A 79 -18.54 2.01 -7.22
CA ARG A 79 -18.99 2.23 -5.83
C ARG A 79 -19.54 0.97 -5.18
N LEU A 80 -20.34 0.18 -5.93
CA LEU A 80 -20.86 -1.08 -5.38
C LEU A 80 -19.74 -2.09 -5.11
N VAL A 81 -18.70 -2.15 -5.94
CA VAL A 81 -17.50 -2.98 -5.67
C VAL A 81 -16.85 -2.59 -4.36
N GLU A 82 -16.66 -1.29 -4.10
CA GLU A 82 -16.06 -0.80 -2.83
C GLU A 82 -16.86 -1.28 -1.62
N HIS A 83 -18.19 -1.16 -1.67
CA HIS A 83 -19.07 -1.66 -0.60
C HIS A 83 -19.07 -3.20 -0.52
N ALA A 84 -19.15 -3.88 -1.65
CA ALA A 84 -19.19 -5.35 -1.72
C ALA A 84 -17.95 -6.00 -1.11
N VAL A 85 -16.77 -5.40 -1.31
CA VAL A 85 -15.51 -5.86 -0.69
C VAL A 85 -15.62 -5.83 0.83
N GLY A 86 -16.20 -4.78 1.42
CA GLY A 86 -16.42 -4.68 2.87
C GLY A 86 -17.43 -5.71 3.39
N ILE A 87 -18.55 -5.87 2.69
CA ILE A 87 -19.62 -6.82 3.05
C ILE A 87 -19.09 -8.27 3.04
N LEU A 88 -18.42 -8.66 1.95
CA LEU A 88 -17.85 -10.01 1.80
C LEU A 88 -16.80 -10.28 2.88
N ALA A 89 -16.00 -9.28 3.22
CA ALA A 89 -15.02 -9.35 4.29
C ALA A 89 -15.67 -9.62 5.65
N ALA A 90 -16.73 -8.88 5.99
CA ALA A 90 -17.46 -9.06 7.25
C ALA A 90 -18.11 -10.45 7.36
N VAL A 91 -18.64 -10.99 6.25
CA VAL A 91 -19.20 -12.34 6.23
C VAL A 91 -18.11 -13.40 6.43
N GLU A 92 -16.95 -13.27 5.78
CA GLU A 92 -15.82 -14.18 5.97
C GLU A 92 -15.30 -14.15 7.42
N GLU A 93 -15.25 -12.97 8.04
CA GLU A 93 -14.88 -12.79 9.44
C GLU A 93 -15.85 -13.51 10.38
N ALA A 94 -17.15 -13.25 10.25
CA ALA A 94 -18.18 -13.92 11.04
C ALA A 94 -18.14 -15.44 10.90
N GLN A 95 -17.93 -15.94 9.67
CA GLN A 95 -17.78 -17.38 9.44
C GLN A 95 -16.53 -17.96 10.09
N SER A 96 -15.43 -17.21 10.13
CA SER A 96 -14.18 -17.60 10.77
C SER A 96 -14.34 -17.72 12.29
N GLU A 97 -14.97 -16.71 12.92
CA GLU A 97 -15.28 -16.69 14.36
C GLU A 97 -16.16 -17.89 14.76
N LEU A 98 -17.25 -18.11 14.01
CA LEU A 98 -18.21 -19.19 14.30
C LEU A 98 -17.59 -20.59 14.16
N ARG A 99 -16.58 -20.76 13.32
CA ARG A 99 -15.91 -22.06 13.16
C ARG A 99 -14.96 -22.41 14.29
N GLY A 100 -14.72 -21.50 15.26
CA GLY A 100 -13.85 -21.73 16.43
C GLY A 100 -12.42 -22.14 16.05
N ARG A 101 -11.97 -21.80 14.86
CA ARG A 101 -10.63 -22.17 14.38
C ARG A 101 -9.61 -21.25 15.01
N THR A 102 -8.88 -21.77 16.01
CA THR A 102 -7.79 -21.06 16.70
C THR A 102 -6.53 -20.88 15.81
N ASP A 103 -6.41 -21.68 14.74
CA ASP A 103 -5.26 -21.65 13.85
C ASP A 103 -5.62 -20.99 12.50
N PRO A 104 -5.04 -19.81 12.19
CA PRO A 104 -5.31 -19.06 10.96
C PRO A 104 -5.05 -19.90 9.71
N ALA A 105 -5.95 -19.82 8.73
CA ALA A 105 -5.78 -20.47 7.43
C ALA A 105 -6.44 -19.65 6.34
N GLY A 106 -5.73 -19.44 5.24
CA GLY A 106 -6.24 -18.69 4.09
C GLY A 106 -5.14 -18.00 3.33
N ARG A 107 -5.54 -17.27 2.29
CA ARG A 107 -4.63 -16.50 1.43
C ARG A 107 -4.71 -15.01 1.77
N VAL A 108 -3.56 -14.37 1.95
CA VAL A 108 -3.43 -12.94 2.14
C VAL A 108 -2.58 -12.36 1.00
N ARG A 109 -3.12 -11.42 0.26
CA ARG A 109 -2.38 -10.66 -0.76
C ARG A 109 -1.79 -9.42 -0.10
N LEU A 110 -0.47 -9.38 -0.03
CA LEU A 110 0.30 -8.32 0.61
C LEU A 110 0.94 -7.44 -0.47
N ALA A 111 0.59 -6.16 -0.51
CA ALA A 111 1.33 -5.17 -1.29
C ALA A 111 2.45 -4.57 -0.44
N SER A 112 3.61 -4.33 -1.04
CA SER A 112 4.75 -3.68 -0.38
C SER A 112 5.58 -2.92 -1.39
N PHE A 113 6.13 -1.80 -0.99
CA PHE A 113 7.15 -1.10 -1.78
C PHE A 113 8.50 -1.83 -1.68
N PHE A 114 9.32 -1.66 -2.72
CA PHE A 114 10.56 -2.43 -2.92
C PHE A 114 11.46 -2.51 -1.67
N THR A 115 11.80 -1.37 -1.05
CA THR A 115 12.78 -1.33 0.05
C THR A 115 12.28 -1.89 1.38
N ALA A 116 10.99 -2.27 1.49
CA ALA A 116 10.46 -2.97 2.66
C ALA A 116 10.42 -4.49 2.49
N VAL A 117 10.51 -5.01 1.25
CA VAL A 117 10.35 -6.45 1.01
C VAL A 117 11.43 -7.24 1.75
N GLU A 118 12.71 -6.95 1.52
CA GLU A 118 13.80 -7.71 2.13
C GLU A 118 13.91 -7.53 3.65
N PRO A 119 13.92 -6.30 4.21
CA PRO A 119 14.13 -6.11 5.64
C PRO A 119 12.87 -6.31 6.50
N VAL A 120 11.67 -6.24 5.93
CA VAL A 120 10.40 -6.31 6.68
C VAL A 120 9.60 -7.55 6.32
N VAL A 121 9.28 -7.70 5.02
CA VAL A 121 8.32 -8.73 4.58
C VAL A 121 8.93 -10.12 4.66
N LEU A 122 10.14 -10.36 4.13
CA LEU A 122 10.73 -11.69 4.09
C LEU A 122 10.95 -12.29 5.49
N PRO A 123 11.49 -11.57 6.51
CA PRO A 123 11.60 -12.11 7.86
C PRO A 123 10.24 -12.44 8.49
N ALA A 124 9.23 -11.61 8.25
CA ALA A 124 7.86 -11.89 8.72
C ALA A 124 7.28 -13.15 8.09
N LEU A 125 7.48 -13.36 6.78
CA LEU A 125 7.02 -14.55 6.08
C LEU A 125 7.75 -15.82 6.53
N ALA A 126 9.04 -15.73 6.87
CA ALA A 126 9.80 -16.86 7.40
C ALA A 126 9.18 -17.35 8.70
N ARG A 127 8.91 -16.45 9.66
CA ARG A 127 8.25 -16.78 10.94
C ARG A 127 6.82 -17.30 10.73
N LEU A 128 6.04 -16.63 9.86
CA LEU A 128 4.67 -17.02 9.60
C LEU A 128 4.56 -18.46 9.07
N ARG A 129 5.52 -18.91 8.26
CA ARG A 129 5.56 -20.29 7.74
C ARG A 129 5.76 -21.34 8.84
N GLU A 130 6.46 -21.00 9.92
CA GLU A 130 6.68 -21.88 11.06
C GLU A 130 5.48 -21.88 12.01
N GLU A 131 4.93 -20.70 12.32
CA GLU A 131 3.85 -20.52 13.29
C GLU A 131 2.46 -20.82 12.69
N HIS A 132 2.23 -20.44 11.44
CA HIS A 132 0.93 -20.54 10.75
C HIS A 132 1.06 -21.11 9.34
N PRO A 133 1.46 -22.38 9.16
CA PRO A 133 1.78 -22.99 7.85
C PRO A 133 0.59 -23.04 6.88
N ARG A 134 -0.65 -22.81 7.37
CA ARG A 134 -1.86 -22.76 6.52
C ARG A 134 -2.19 -21.35 6.01
N VAL A 135 -1.44 -20.34 6.42
CA VAL A 135 -1.56 -19.00 5.86
C VAL A 135 -0.63 -18.88 4.66
N VAL A 136 -1.19 -18.62 3.50
CA VAL A 136 -0.46 -18.40 2.24
C VAL A 136 -0.41 -16.91 1.96
N VAL A 137 0.79 -16.33 1.82
CA VAL A 137 0.95 -14.92 1.48
C VAL A 137 1.44 -14.78 0.05
N GLU A 138 0.74 -13.98 -0.75
CA GLU A 138 1.18 -13.54 -2.08
C GLU A 138 1.69 -12.11 -1.97
N VAL A 139 2.96 -11.89 -2.32
CA VAL A 139 3.59 -10.56 -2.25
C VAL A 139 3.50 -9.89 -3.63
N HIS A 140 3.04 -8.65 -3.63
CA HIS A 140 2.96 -7.79 -4.81
C HIS A 140 3.78 -6.51 -4.55
N GLU A 141 4.63 -6.12 -5.49
CA GLU A 141 5.36 -4.87 -5.40
C GLU A 141 4.50 -3.72 -5.92
N HIS A 142 4.19 -2.77 -5.04
CA HIS A 142 3.43 -1.56 -5.35
C HIS A 142 3.85 -0.38 -4.47
N GLU A 143 3.87 0.81 -5.06
CA GLU A 143 4.05 2.04 -4.32
C GLU A 143 2.80 2.41 -3.48
N PRO A 144 2.93 3.28 -2.45
CA PRO A 144 1.86 3.59 -1.51
C PRO A 144 0.53 4.02 -2.15
N GLU A 145 0.57 4.82 -3.23
CA GLU A 145 -0.64 5.28 -3.94
C GLU A 145 -1.40 4.12 -4.57
N SER A 146 -0.70 3.28 -5.32
CA SER A 146 -1.28 2.09 -5.95
C SER A 146 -1.78 1.10 -4.91
N THR A 147 -1.06 0.95 -3.79
CA THR A 147 -1.44 0.07 -2.69
C THR A 147 -2.77 0.50 -2.05
N ALA A 148 -2.98 1.80 -1.81
CA ALA A 148 -4.23 2.31 -1.26
C ALA A 148 -5.42 2.04 -2.20
N GLU A 149 -5.25 2.23 -3.51
CA GLU A 149 -6.27 1.93 -4.52
C GLU A 149 -6.59 0.43 -4.57
N LEU A 150 -5.56 -0.43 -4.56
CA LEU A 150 -5.72 -1.88 -4.56
C LEU A 150 -6.42 -2.40 -3.28
N LEU A 151 -6.16 -1.80 -2.13
CA LEU A 151 -6.90 -2.12 -0.90
C LEU A 151 -8.38 -1.77 -1.02
N ARG A 152 -8.71 -0.58 -1.54
CA ARG A 152 -10.10 -0.14 -1.74
C ARG A 152 -10.85 -1.04 -2.72
N SER A 153 -10.24 -1.39 -3.83
CA SER A 153 -10.83 -2.27 -4.85
C SER A 153 -10.79 -3.77 -4.51
N GLY A 154 -10.16 -4.16 -3.39
CA GLY A 154 -10.01 -5.57 -3.02
C GLY A 154 -8.95 -6.33 -3.84
N GLY A 155 -8.09 -5.63 -4.56
CA GLY A 155 -6.95 -6.21 -5.27
C GLY A 155 -5.92 -6.82 -4.32
N VAL A 156 -5.70 -6.19 -3.16
CA VAL A 156 -4.88 -6.72 -2.07
C VAL A 156 -5.61 -6.64 -0.73
N ASP A 157 -5.11 -7.35 0.28
CA ASP A 157 -5.72 -7.46 1.60
C ASP A 157 -4.99 -6.64 2.66
N LEU A 158 -3.66 -6.53 2.55
CA LEU A 158 -2.78 -5.81 3.44
C LEU A 158 -1.75 -5.04 2.62
N GLY A 159 -1.36 -3.85 3.07
CA GLY A 159 -0.31 -3.03 2.46
C GLY A 159 0.77 -2.67 3.47
N VAL A 160 2.03 -2.75 3.06
CA VAL A 160 3.15 -2.04 3.70
C VAL A 160 3.35 -0.77 2.89
N VAL A 161 3.11 0.37 3.50
CA VAL A 161 3.18 1.69 2.84
C VAL A 161 4.02 2.64 3.67
N TYR A 162 4.46 3.73 3.06
CA TYR A 162 5.17 4.78 3.76
C TYR A 162 4.62 6.16 3.43
N ASP A 163 4.95 7.12 4.27
CA ASP A 163 4.95 8.54 3.98
C ASP A 163 6.19 9.20 4.59
N TYR A 164 6.34 10.48 4.37
CA TYR A 164 7.36 11.28 5.03
C TYR A 164 6.70 12.26 6.00
N SER A 165 7.34 12.53 7.13
CA SER A 165 6.81 13.49 8.11
C SER A 165 6.56 14.88 7.53
N LEU A 166 7.36 15.29 6.51
CA LEU A 166 7.16 16.54 5.76
C LEU A 166 6.16 16.40 4.60
N VAL A 167 5.81 15.19 4.19
CA VAL A 167 4.84 14.88 3.12
C VAL A 167 3.85 13.83 3.64
N PRO A 168 3.03 14.19 4.66
CA PRO A 168 2.11 13.23 5.26
C PRO A 168 0.97 12.88 4.30
N ARG A 169 0.63 11.61 4.23
CA ARG A 169 -0.54 11.12 3.49
C ARG A 169 -1.76 10.97 4.39
N ALA A 170 -2.89 11.49 3.92
CA ALA A 170 -4.15 11.22 4.58
C ALA A 170 -4.56 9.75 4.33
N VAL A 171 -4.93 9.06 5.40
CA VAL A 171 -5.51 7.71 5.30
C VAL A 171 -7.00 7.86 4.96
N PRO A 172 -7.48 7.30 3.83
CA PRO A 172 -8.90 7.32 3.50
C PRO A 172 -9.75 6.68 4.60
N PRO A 173 -10.99 7.15 4.86
CA PRO A 173 -11.81 6.67 5.98
C PRO A 173 -12.17 5.17 5.89
N GLU A 174 -12.19 4.60 4.69
CA GLU A 174 -12.41 3.18 4.45
C GLU A 174 -11.16 2.30 4.71
N LEU A 175 -10.02 2.92 4.95
CA LEU A 175 -8.77 2.26 5.31
C LEU A 175 -8.38 2.60 6.76
N SER A 176 -7.53 1.78 7.34
CA SER A 176 -7.00 1.99 8.68
C SER A 176 -5.53 1.60 8.69
N ALA A 177 -4.72 2.44 9.33
CA ALA A 177 -3.27 2.33 9.36
C ALA A 177 -2.75 1.99 10.77
N ARG A 178 -1.66 1.22 10.83
CA ARG A 178 -0.87 0.97 12.03
C ARG A 178 0.59 1.31 11.74
N ALA A 179 1.10 2.36 12.38
CA ALA A 179 2.51 2.73 12.26
C ALA A 179 3.39 1.68 12.96
N PHE A 180 4.54 1.35 12.40
CA PHE A 180 5.45 0.39 13.01
C PHE A 180 6.94 0.72 12.88
N GLU A 181 7.32 1.66 12.02
CA GLU A 181 8.71 2.02 11.83
C GLU A 181 8.84 3.49 11.47
N GLU A 182 9.91 4.10 11.95
CA GLU A 182 10.34 5.43 11.56
C GLU A 182 11.84 5.40 11.26
N GLN A 183 12.23 5.85 10.06
CA GLN A 183 13.61 5.80 9.58
C GLN A 183 14.15 7.22 9.35
N PRO A 184 15.42 7.49 9.72
CA PRO A 184 16.08 8.73 9.36
C PRO A 184 16.30 8.86 7.86
N LEU A 185 16.45 10.10 7.41
CA LEU A 185 16.85 10.42 6.05
C LEU A 185 18.36 10.65 5.98
N PHE A 186 18.91 10.41 4.80
CA PHE A 186 20.31 10.58 4.48
C PHE A 186 20.47 11.40 3.21
N LEU A 187 21.48 12.26 3.19
CA LEU A 187 21.97 12.87 1.97
C LEU A 187 23.06 11.98 1.38
N ALA A 188 22.80 11.43 0.20
CA ALA A 188 23.80 10.71 -0.59
C ALA A 188 24.63 11.72 -1.41
N VAL A 189 25.95 11.67 -1.24
CA VAL A 189 26.92 12.52 -1.95
C VAL A 189 28.04 11.65 -2.52
N PRO A 190 28.80 12.12 -3.52
CA PRO A 190 30.02 11.42 -3.96
C PRO A 190 30.97 11.22 -2.77
N ALA A 191 31.63 10.06 -2.67
CA ALA A 191 32.56 9.74 -1.57
C ALA A 191 33.74 10.73 -1.44
N GLY A 192 34.14 11.39 -2.54
CA GLY A 192 35.17 12.44 -2.54
C GLY A 192 34.71 13.81 -2.03
N HIS A 193 33.46 13.94 -1.59
CA HIS A 193 32.97 15.21 -1.04
C HIS A 193 33.70 15.55 0.26
N PRO A 194 34.14 16.82 0.48
CA PRO A 194 34.95 17.19 1.66
C PRO A 194 34.33 16.85 3.01
N ASP A 195 33.01 16.85 3.10
CA ASP A 195 32.24 16.59 4.32
C ASP A 195 31.55 15.21 4.30
N ALA A 196 32.08 14.21 3.59
CA ALA A 196 31.41 12.94 3.36
C ALA A 196 31.01 12.20 4.66
N ASP A 197 31.76 12.37 5.75
CA ASP A 197 31.57 11.65 7.02
C ASP A 197 30.77 12.42 8.08
N ARG A 198 30.31 13.65 7.78
CA ARG A 198 29.61 14.48 8.77
C ARG A 198 28.08 14.44 8.56
N PRO A 199 27.30 14.40 9.67
CA PRO A 199 25.87 14.68 9.59
C PRO A 199 25.61 16.05 8.94
N VAL A 200 24.44 16.20 8.32
CA VAL A 200 24.03 17.44 7.66
C VAL A 200 22.87 18.05 8.41
N THR A 201 23.06 19.25 8.93
CA THR A 201 21.98 20.06 9.48
C THR A 201 21.17 20.73 8.36
N VAL A 202 19.94 21.12 8.65
CA VAL A 202 19.09 21.82 7.68
C VAL A 202 19.75 23.06 7.09
N PRO A 203 20.40 23.96 7.87
CA PRO A 203 21.13 25.10 7.31
C PRO A 203 22.30 24.71 6.40
N GLU A 204 23.00 23.62 6.72
CA GLU A 204 24.14 23.15 5.91
C GLU A 204 23.71 22.58 4.56
N LEU A 205 22.44 22.14 4.40
CA LEU A 205 21.89 21.75 3.10
C LEU A 205 21.97 22.87 2.06
N HIS A 206 22.00 24.12 2.48
CA HIS A 206 22.15 25.27 1.55
C HIS A 206 23.45 25.20 0.74
N ALA A 207 24.50 24.53 1.24
CA ALA A 207 25.72 24.28 0.47
C ALA A 207 25.50 23.45 -0.81
N PHE A 208 24.36 22.73 -0.90
CA PHE A 208 23.98 21.94 -2.06
C PHE A 208 22.97 22.63 -2.98
N ALA A 209 22.73 23.95 -2.80
CA ALA A 209 21.76 24.70 -3.60
C ALA A 209 22.10 24.69 -5.11
N GLU A 210 23.38 24.75 -5.46
CA GLU A 210 23.86 24.70 -6.85
C GLU A 210 24.08 23.29 -7.37
N SER A 211 23.97 22.27 -6.53
CA SER A 211 24.12 20.87 -6.93
C SER A 211 22.98 20.42 -7.83
N GLY A 212 23.25 19.44 -8.71
CA GLY A 212 22.19 18.67 -9.35
C GLY A 212 21.54 17.76 -8.33
N TRP A 213 20.21 17.75 -8.25
CA TRP A 213 19.48 16.82 -7.42
C TRP A 213 18.96 15.65 -8.24
N ILE A 214 19.07 14.46 -7.68
CA ILE A 214 18.55 13.22 -8.24
C ILE A 214 17.32 12.85 -7.43
N THR A 215 16.18 12.70 -8.08
CA THR A 215 14.92 12.36 -7.41
C THR A 215 14.17 11.29 -8.21
N ASN A 216 13.08 10.82 -7.66
CA ASN A 216 12.16 9.86 -8.25
C ASN A 216 11.24 10.52 -9.30
N SER A 217 10.24 9.81 -9.78
CA SER A 217 9.26 10.31 -10.75
C SER A 217 8.52 11.56 -10.24
N ARG A 218 8.07 12.39 -11.16
CA ARG A 218 7.33 13.61 -10.79
C ARG A 218 6.02 13.28 -10.09
N GLY A 219 5.71 14.08 -9.04
CA GLY A 219 4.46 13.97 -8.30
C GLY A 219 4.42 12.78 -7.34
N THR A 220 5.54 12.12 -7.11
CA THR A 220 5.70 11.13 -6.04
C THR A 220 6.07 11.82 -4.73
N ASP A 221 5.90 11.13 -3.60
CA ASP A 221 6.29 11.64 -2.28
C ASP A 221 7.78 11.92 -2.19
N ASP A 222 8.61 11.13 -2.85
CA ASP A 222 10.06 11.34 -2.90
C ASP A 222 10.43 12.65 -3.61
N ASP A 223 9.76 12.95 -4.72
CA ASP A 223 9.94 14.22 -5.45
C ASP A 223 9.51 15.42 -4.59
N GLU A 224 8.35 15.33 -3.95
CA GLU A 224 7.81 16.35 -3.05
C GLU A 224 8.71 16.53 -1.81
N LEU A 225 9.25 15.44 -1.25
CA LEU A 225 10.16 15.48 -0.12
C LEU A 225 11.39 16.33 -0.43
N VAL A 226 12.05 16.09 -1.58
CA VAL A 226 13.23 16.84 -2.00
C VAL A 226 12.92 18.34 -2.06
N HIS A 227 11.79 18.71 -2.65
CA HIS A 227 11.37 20.11 -2.74
C HIS A 227 11.11 20.73 -1.36
N ARG A 228 10.46 20.02 -0.45
CA ARG A 228 10.15 20.51 0.90
C ARG A 228 11.39 20.63 1.76
N VAL A 229 12.26 19.65 1.77
CA VAL A 229 13.53 19.69 2.52
C VAL A 229 14.40 20.85 2.05
N CYS A 230 14.54 21.05 0.74
CA CYS A 230 15.29 22.17 0.18
C CYS A 230 14.63 23.52 0.51
N ALA A 231 13.29 23.60 0.48
CA ALA A 231 12.57 24.83 0.85
C ALA A 231 12.79 25.19 2.33
N VAL A 232 12.81 24.21 3.24
CA VAL A 232 13.16 24.43 4.66
C VAL A 232 14.60 24.95 4.80
N ALA A 233 15.52 24.50 3.94
CA ALA A 233 16.90 24.97 3.87
C ALA A 233 17.06 26.31 3.11
N GLY A 234 15.96 26.90 2.60
CA GLY A 234 15.92 28.23 1.99
C GLY A 234 16.29 28.28 0.51
N PHE A 235 16.17 27.17 -0.23
CA PHE A 235 16.42 27.15 -1.68
C PHE A 235 15.47 26.22 -2.44
N THR A 236 15.44 26.35 -3.78
CA THR A 236 14.71 25.45 -4.67
C THR A 236 15.71 24.49 -5.33
N PRO A 237 15.50 23.17 -5.29
CA PRO A 237 16.43 22.22 -5.87
C PRO A 237 16.45 22.28 -7.41
N ARG A 238 17.62 22.20 -8.00
CA ARG A 238 17.77 22.01 -9.44
C ARG A 238 17.75 20.50 -9.75
N ILE A 239 16.58 19.96 -10.13
CA ILE A 239 16.45 18.55 -10.45
C ILE A 239 17.20 18.26 -11.76
N ALA A 240 18.32 17.55 -11.66
CA ALA A 240 19.16 17.15 -12.79
C ALA A 240 18.74 15.80 -13.39
N HIS A 241 18.34 14.86 -12.54
CA HIS A 241 17.96 13.51 -12.95
C HIS A 241 16.69 13.04 -12.25
N ARG A 242 15.88 12.24 -12.97
CA ARG A 242 14.69 11.56 -12.43
C ARG A 242 14.79 10.09 -12.74
N VAL A 243 14.93 9.27 -11.69
CA VAL A 243 15.15 7.82 -11.82
C VAL A 243 14.49 7.10 -10.67
N ASP A 244 13.75 6.04 -10.94
CA ASP A 244 12.97 5.31 -9.93
C ASP A 244 13.80 4.19 -9.26
N SER A 245 14.84 3.72 -9.92
CA SER A 245 15.73 2.69 -9.39
C SER A 245 16.73 3.27 -8.38
N LEU A 246 16.64 2.89 -7.11
CA LEU A 246 17.59 3.30 -6.07
C LEU A 246 19.05 2.93 -6.41
N ARG A 247 19.26 1.78 -7.07
CA ARG A 247 20.57 1.41 -7.57
C ARG A 247 21.10 2.45 -8.58
N LEU A 248 20.25 2.96 -9.46
CA LEU A 248 20.63 3.98 -10.42
C LEU A 248 20.84 5.34 -9.73
N VAL A 249 20.03 5.70 -8.74
CA VAL A 249 20.26 6.89 -7.89
C VAL A 249 21.66 6.83 -7.30
N ASN A 250 22.01 5.74 -6.62
CA ASN A 250 23.34 5.54 -6.03
C ASN A 250 24.47 5.60 -7.08
N SER A 251 24.25 5.03 -8.28
CA SER A 251 25.24 5.05 -9.34
C SER A 251 25.49 6.45 -9.92
N LEU A 252 24.43 7.23 -10.11
CA LEU A 252 24.54 8.63 -10.59
C LEU A 252 25.23 9.50 -9.52
N THR A 253 24.89 9.30 -8.24
CA THR A 253 25.56 10.00 -7.13
C THR A 253 27.04 9.66 -7.07
N GLY A 254 27.41 8.37 -7.11
CA GLY A 254 28.82 7.95 -7.11
C GLY A 254 29.62 8.47 -8.31
N ALA A 255 28.98 8.65 -9.46
CA ALA A 255 29.57 9.25 -10.64
C ALA A 255 29.70 10.80 -10.55
N GLY A 256 29.27 11.42 -9.44
CA GLY A 256 29.34 12.88 -9.28
C GLY A 256 28.31 13.67 -10.08
N LEU A 257 27.24 13.02 -10.55
CA LEU A 257 26.20 13.63 -11.39
C LEU A 257 25.09 14.33 -10.59
N GLY A 258 25.13 14.23 -9.26
CA GLY A 258 24.19 14.91 -8.36
C GLY A 258 24.23 14.35 -6.94
N VAL A 259 23.33 14.87 -6.12
CA VAL A 259 23.08 14.45 -4.74
C VAL A 259 21.62 13.94 -4.62
N ALA A 260 21.33 13.09 -3.64
CA ALA A 260 20.00 12.51 -3.46
C ALA A 260 19.61 12.43 -1.98
N LEU A 261 18.30 12.50 -1.69
CA LEU A 261 17.75 12.13 -0.40
C LEU A 261 17.30 10.65 -0.45
N LEU A 262 17.70 9.89 0.57
CA LEU A 262 17.34 8.48 0.71
C LEU A 262 16.91 8.19 2.16
N ALA A 263 15.90 7.37 2.33
CA ALA A 263 15.65 6.75 3.64
C ALA A 263 16.70 5.66 3.90
N GLU A 264 16.90 5.29 5.16
CA GLU A 264 17.93 4.33 5.57
C GLU A 264 17.90 3.01 4.77
N SER A 265 16.73 2.47 4.48
CA SER A 265 16.57 1.24 3.69
C SER A 265 16.92 1.39 2.21
N GLY A 266 17.11 2.61 1.71
CA GLY A 266 17.59 2.90 0.35
C GLY A 266 19.12 3.00 0.24
N ILE A 267 19.85 2.86 1.34
CA ILE A 267 21.30 3.02 1.40
C ILE A 267 22.00 1.72 1.01
N GLU A 268 22.85 1.78 0.00
CA GLU A 268 23.78 0.70 -0.35
C GLU A 268 25.12 0.89 0.40
N ARG A 269 25.20 0.50 1.68
CA ARG A 269 26.37 0.75 2.57
C ARG A 269 27.72 0.19 2.04
N HIS A 270 27.68 -0.72 1.09
CA HIS A 270 28.89 -1.33 0.49
C HIS A 270 29.42 -0.59 -0.73
N ARG A 271 28.89 0.58 -1.04
CA ARG A 271 29.38 1.40 -2.17
C ARG A 271 30.50 2.32 -1.74
N PRO A 272 31.73 2.12 -2.27
CA PRO A 272 32.87 2.95 -1.89
C PRO A 272 32.87 4.32 -2.57
N ASP A 273 32.01 4.52 -3.57
CA ASP A 273 31.90 5.71 -4.40
C ASP A 273 30.83 6.70 -3.91
N VAL A 274 30.01 6.31 -2.91
CA VAL A 274 28.96 7.15 -2.32
C VAL A 274 29.12 7.24 -0.81
N ALA A 275 29.04 8.45 -0.28
CA ALA A 275 28.91 8.69 1.15
C ALA A 275 27.47 9.02 1.50
N PHE A 276 26.99 8.44 2.60
CA PHE A 276 25.63 8.65 3.10
C PHE A 276 25.69 9.42 4.41
N ARG A 277 25.32 10.69 4.35
CA ARG A 277 25.38 11.62 5.49
C ARG A 277 24.03 11.65 6.19
N PRO A 278 23.93 11.28 7.48
CA PRO A 278 22.68 11.41 8.22
C PRO A 278 22.17 12.86 8.17
N LEU A 279 20.89 13.03 7.92
CA LEU A 279 20.22 14.33 7.99
C LEU A 279 19.71 14.59 9.40
N ASP A 280 19.71 15.89 9.78
CA ASP A 280 19.01 16.35 10.97
C ASP A 280 17.55 15.88 10.95
N PRO A 281 17.00 15.35 12.06
CA PRO A 281 15.59 14.97 12.15
C PRO A 281 14.61 16.09 11.77
N LEU A 282 15.00 17.35 11.85
CA LEU A 282 14.21 18.50 11.34
C LEU A 282 14.02 18.49 9.82
N ALA A 283 14.87 17.75 9.08
CA ALA A 283 14.70 17.51 7.66
C ALA A 283 13.63 16.43 7.37
N GLY A 284 13.03 15.87 8.42
CA GLY A 284 11.99 14.85 8.33
C GLY A 284 12.49 13.42 8.43
N THR A 285 11.53 12.52 8.51
CA THR A 285 11.73 11.07 8.62
C THR A 285 10.80 10.36 7.66
N ARG A 286 11.11 9.10 7.31
CA ARG A 286 10.18 8.20 6.62
C ARG A 286 9.46 7.35 7.67
N ARG A 287 8.13 7.39 7.64
CA ARG A 287 7.28 6.60 8.52
C ARG A 287 6.64 5.46 7.73
N THR A 288 6.71 4.26 8.26
CA THR A 288 6.18 3.05 7.62
C THR A 288 4.96 2.53 8.37
N PHE A 289 3.95 2.10 7.62
CA PHE A 289 2.65 1.68 8.15
C PHE A 289 2.23 0.35 7.53
N LEU A 290 1.51 -0.44 8.31
CA LEU A 290 0.58 -1.42 7.77
C LEU A 290 -0.75 -0.74 7.47
N LEU A 291 -1.30 -0.99 6.30
CA LEU A 291 -2.57 -0.43 5.82
C LEU A 291 -3.51 -1.56 5.43
N ALA A 292 -4.73 -1.53 5.93
CA ALA A 292 -5.78 -2.49 5.58
C ALA A 292 -7.14 -1.79 5.53
N ARG A 293 -8.15 -2.43 4.94
CA ARG A 293 -9.53 -1.94 5.02
C ARG A 293 -10.00 -1.91 6.46
N ALA A 294 -10.77 -0.88 6.81
CA ALA A 294 -11.40 -0.76 8.12
C ALA A 294 -12.21 -2.03 8.44
N GLY A 295 -12.10 -2.54 9.68
CA GLY A 295 -12.75 -3.78 10.11
C GLY A 295 -12.05 -5.08 9.70
N ARG A 296 -11.00 -5.04 8.87
CA ARG A 296 -10.34 -6.27 8.36
C ARG A 296 -9.25 -6.82 9.29
N TRP A 297 -8.86 -6.07 10.31
CA TRP A 297 -7.76 -6.46 11.21
C TRP A 297 -8.05 -7.69 12.06
N SER A 298 -9.33 -8.02 12.30
CA SER A 298 -9.79 -9.21 13.03
C SER A 298 -9.83 -10.48 12.17
N TRP A 299 -9.73 -10.38 10.84
CA TRP A 299 -9.64 -11.56 9.98
C TRP A 299 -8.37 -12.37 10.29
N PRO A 300 -8.50 -13.62 10.79
CA PRO A 300 -7.40 -14.33 11.41
C PRO A 300 -6.13 -14.47 10.53
N PRO A 301 -6.22 -14.79 9.22
CA PRO A 301 -5.02 -14.83 8.39
C PRO A 301 -4.31 -13.48 8.26
N LEU A 302 -5.08 -12.38 8.11
CA LEU A 302 -4.50 -11.04 8.03
C LEU A 302 -3.90 -10.61 9.38
N ALA A 303 -4.57 -10.91 10.48
CA ALA A 303 -4.07 -10.65 11.83
C ALA A 303 -2.73 -11.34 12.07
N ALA A 304 -2.59 -12.61 11.66
CA ALA A 304 -1.34 -13.37 11.76
C ALA A 304 -0.21 -12.72 10.94
N VAL A 305 -0.48 -12.32 9.68
CA VAL A 305 0.51 -11.63 8.84
C VAL A 305 0.90 -10.29 9.45
N ALA A 306 -0.09 -9.52 9.92
CA ALA A 306 0.15 -8.21 10.53
C ALA A 306 0.99 -8.33 11.80
N SER A 307 0.70 -9.30 12.69
CA SER A 307 1.50 -9.57 13.88
C SER A 307 2.93 -9.95 13.51
N ALA A 308 3.11 -10.85 12.55
CA ALA A 308 4.43 -11.26 12.09
C ALA A 308 5.27 -10.08 11.56
N VAL A 309 4.66 -9.09 10.91
CA VAL A 309 5.35 -7.87 10.44
C VAL A 309 5.70 -6.96 11.63
N LEU A 310 4.74 -6.70 12.53
CA LEU A 310 4.91 -5.78 13.65
C LEU A 310 5.95 -6.30 14.66
N ASP A 311 5.88 -7.59 15.04
CA ASP A 311 6.74 -8.20 16.05
C ASP A 311 8.20 -8.34 15.58
N GLY A 312 8.40 -8.45 14.25
CA GLY A 312 9.75 -8.52 13.66
C GLY A 312 10.58 -7.28 13.92
N ARG A 313 9.96 -6.13 13.93
CA ARG A 313 10.64 -4.85 14.16
C ARG A 313 10.84 -4.51 15.62
N ALA A 314 9.94 -4.93 16.50
CA ALA A 314 10.10 -4.75 17.94
C ALA A 314 11.38 -5.45 18.48
N GLY A 315 11.76 -6.59 17.88
CA GLY A 315 12.96 -7.33 18.25
C GLY A 315 14.29 -6.75 17.73
N GLU A 316 14.27 -5.97 16.64
CA GLU A 316 15.48 -5.34 16.08
C GLU A 316 15.89 -4.06 16.81
N HIS A 317 14.94 -3.30 17.35
CA HIS A 317 15.20 -2.08 18.14
C HIS A 317 15.67 -2.38 19.57
N ALA A 318 15.58 -3.64 20.02
CA ALA A 318 16.00 -4.08 21.35
C ALA A 318 17.41 -4.73 21.37
N ARG A 319 18.10 -4.80 20.25
CA ARG A 319 19.47 -5.31 20.12
C ARG A 319 20.43 -4.22 19.68
#